data_701a285703c23c9db2ef44626892adca
#
_entry.id   701a285703c23c9db2ef44626892adca
#
_cell.length_a   1.000
_cell.length_b   1.000
_cell.length_c   1.000
_cell.angle_alpha   90.00
_cell.angle_beta   90.00
_cell.angle_gamma   90.00
#
_symmetry.space_group_name_H-M   'P 1'
#
loop_
_entity.id
_entity.type
_entity.pdbx_description
1 polymer ?
#
loop_
_entity_poly.entity_id
_entity_poly.type
_entity_poly.pdbx_seq_one_letter_code
_entity_poly.pdbx_strand_id
1 'polypeptide(L)'
;MYLFKIYGIIYVRHNFTRKVLKVKKNNLTKRLKLFDIAKDGKGLSKNSNDKIGGYKRFFISFKDNFGKIMSVNILMVLGNFPLIFLIATLAGITKVEGTMPAFDVFQNLAGYFANSTPSAHSMTLFAQEGLQSVIPRATTMTYIFYAIAATTLFTFGCVNVGSAYILRNIAKGDPVFVWSDFWYAIKRNRKQALPFGMLDAGINALLIWNIFNMFGSMGAYFTNTMFWCNIVLFILYSVMRFYIYIQMVTFELKVFKILKNSLIFAVLGFKRNAVALLGIIFALLIELICIFGVGGILLPFGIALPFMILLAFLSYIKVYAAYFKIKEVMIDPYLADHPEEAPKSYDDEIIMSDDVTERERLKEIKKRNSMR
;
A
#
# COMPACT_ATOMS: atom_id res chain seq x y z
N MET A 1 -2.01 21.35 80.24
CA MET A 1 -0.84 21.59 79.37
C MET A 1 -0.53 20.48 78.40
N TYR A 2 -0.98 19.24 78.59
CA TYR A 2 -0.73 18.09 77.66
C TYR A 2 -1.67 18.05 76.45
N LEU A 3 -2.89 18.52 76.54
CA LEU A 3 -3.85 18.49 75.42
C LEU A 3 -3.50 19.46 74.27
N PHE A 4 -2.87 20.58 74.56
CA PHE A 4 -2.46 21.56 73.53
C PHE A 4 -1.27 21.05 72.68
N LYS A 5 -0.40 20.20 73.27
CA LYS A 5 0.74 19.61 72.53
C LYS A 5 0.28 18.56 71.55
N ILE A 6 -0.76 17.80 71.86
CA ILE A 6 -1.32 16.77 71.00
C ILE A 6 -2.06 17.38 69.78
N TYR A 7 -2.83 18.45 70.01
CA TYR A 7 -3.52 19.18 68.93
C TYR A 7 -2.52 19.82 67.95
N GLY A 8 -1.44 20.39 68.44
CA GLY A 8 -0.37 20.96 67.60
C GLY A 8 0.32 19.93 66.72
N ILE A 9 0.59 18.72 67.25
CA ILE A 9 1.24 17.65 66.51
C ILE A 9 0.29 17.07 65.43
N ILE A 10 -0.99 16.92 65.71
CA ILE A 10 -2.00 16.46 64.77
C ILE A 10 -2.22 17.50 63.66
N TYR A 11 -2.24 18.77 63.96
CA TYR A 11 -2.41 19.87 62.99
C TYR A 11 -1.20 19.97 62.03
N VAL A 12 0.01 19.84 62.54
CA VAL A 12 1.24 19.88 61.76
C VAL A 12 1.32 18.63 60.86
N ARG A 13 0.95 17.45 61.38
CA ARG A 13 0.94 16.21 60.64
C ARG A 13 -0.10 16.20 59.49
N HIS A 14 -1.28 16.79 59.77
CA HIS A 14 -2.35 16.91 58.76
C HIS A 14 -1.97 17.91 57.65
N ASN A 15 -1.31 19.01 57.97
CA ASN A 15 -0.84 19.97 56.97
C ASN A 15 0.37 19.43 56.17
N PHE A 16 1.23 18.65 56.82
CA PHE A 16 2.36 18.01 56.12
C PHE A 16 1.88 16.95 55.14
N THR A 17 0.93 16.08 55.53
CA THR A 17 0.32 15.09 54.62
C THR A 17 -0.45 15.75 53.48
N ARG A 18 -1.17 16.85 53.70
CA ARG A 18 -1.82 17.64 52.61
C ARG A 18 -0.79 18.23 51.65
N LYS A 19 0.32 18.76 52.15
CA LYS A 19 1.40 19.29 51.31
C LYS A 19 2.07 18.19 50.49
N VAL A 20 2.38 17.04 51.07
CA VAL A 20 2.98 15.91 50.40
C VAL A 20 2.05 15.31 49.34
N LEU A 21 0.74 15.20 49.65
CA LEU A 21 -0.26 14.75 48.69
C LEU A 21 -0.48 15.74 47.54
N LYS A 22 -0.42 17.06 47.81
CA LYS A 22 -0.49 18.10 46.79
C LYS A 22 0.74 18.10 45.86
N VAL A 23 1.92 17.88 46.40
CA VAL A 23 3.16 17.76 45.64
C VAL A 23 3.17 16.46 44.81
N LYS A 24 2.69 15.34 45.39
CA LYS A 24 2.57 14.08 44.68
C LYS A 24 1.52 14.14 43.56
N LYS A 25 0.37 14.85 43.80
CA LYS A 25 -0.66 15.08 42.78
C LYS A 25 -0.15 16.00 41.66
N ASN A 26 0.62 17.05 41.97
CA ASN A 26 1.21 17.94 40.99
C ASN A 26 2.30 17.25 40.16
N ASN A 27 3.07 16.31 40.75
CA ASN A 27 4.07 15.54 40.03
C ASN A 27 3.42 14.45 39.16
N LEU A 28 2.29 13.85 39.59
CA LEU A 28 1.50 12.92 38.78
C LEU A 28 0.83 13.65 37.60
N THR A 29 0.24 14.84 37.86
CA THR A 29 -0.35 15.65 36.77
C THR A 29 0.72 16.17 35.80
N LYS A 30 1.93 16.52 36.29
CA LYS A 30 3.07 16.82 35.38
C LYS A 30 3.53 15.63 34.59
N ARG A 31 3.59 14.41 35.15
CA ARG A 31 3.92 13.17 34.44
C ARG A 31 2.80 12.76 33.46
N LEU A 32 1.53 12.93 33.85
CA LEU A 32 0.40 12.70 32.96
C LEU A 32 0.35 13.73 31.82
N LYS A 33 0.79 14.98 32.03
CA LYS A 33 0.95 15.98 30.96
C LYS A 33 2.06 15.64 29.96
N LEU A 34 3.03 14.80 30.33
CA LEU A 34 4.03 14.25 29.39
C LEU A 34 3.43 13.18 28.46
N PHE A 35 2.31 12.58 28.88
CA PHE A 35 1.49 11.66 28.08
C PHE A 35 0.15 12.30 27.72
N ASP A 36 0.08 13.62 27.62
CA ASP A 36 -1.10 14.30 27.10
C ASP A 36 -1.20 14.03 25.60
N ILE A 37 -1.85 12.90 25.32
CA ILE A 37 -2.24 12.44 23.97
C ILE A 37 -3.11 13.50 23.27
N ALA A 38 -3.69 14.44 24.04
CA ALA A 38 -4.45 15.59 23.57
C ALA A 38 -3.59 16.83 23.24
N LYS A 39 -2.27 16.77 23.35
CA LYS A 39 -1.46 17.78 22.66
C LYS A 39 -1.58 17.50 21.17
N ASP A 40 -2.47 18.28 20.54
CA ASP A 40 -2.41 18.50 19.11
C ASP A 40 -0.93 18.66 18.75
N GLY A 41 -0.36 17.62 18.11
CA GLY A 41 0.95 17.79 17.48
C GLY A 41 0.85 19.10 16.73
N LYS A 42 1.93 19.84 16.53
CA LYS A 42 1.92 21.07 15.73
C LYS A 42 1.29 20.76 14.38
N GLY A 43 -0.05 20.70 14.38
CA GLY A 43 -0.85 20.51 13.19
C GLY A 43 -0.43 21.60 12.22
N LEU A 44 -0.41 21.29 10.95
CA LEU A 44 -0.25 22.29 9.90
C LEU A 44 -1.14 23.46 10.26
N SER A 45 -0.54 24.65 10.46
CA SER A 45 -1.24 25.85 10.86
C SER A 45 -2.55 25.98 10.07
N LYS A 46 -3.69 26.10 10.76
CA LYS A 46 -5.02 26.33 10.16
C LYS A 46 -5.07 27.56 9.24
N ASN A 47 -4.05 28.41 9.30
CA ASN A 47 -3.90 29.63 8.52
C ASN A 47 -3.14 29.48 7.21
N SER A 48 -2.73 28.27 6.78
CA SER A 48 -2.20 28.13 5.43
C SER A 48 -3.36 28.26 4.44
N ASN A 49 -3.43 29.40 3.76
CA ASN A 49 -4.28 29.65 2.60
C ASN A 49 -3.98 28.72 1.40
N ASP A 50 -3.30 27.60 1.61
CA ASP A 50 -3.01 26.56 0.62
C ASP A 50 -4.29 25.77 0.33
N LYS A 51 -5.23 26.44 -0.35
CA LYS A 51 -6.48 25.83 -0.83
C LYS A 51 -6.26 24.64 -1.77
N ILE A 52 -5.04 24.49 -2.30
CA ILE A 52 -4.71 23.50 -3.32
C ILE A 52 -3.45 22.76 -2.88
N GLY A 53 -3.48 21.41 -2.87
CA GLY A 53 -2.34 20.57 -2.54
C GLY A 53 -1.13 20.84 -3.44
N GLY A 54 -0.28 21.75 -3.03
CA GLY A 54 0.94 22.10 -3.74
C GLY A 54 2.14 21.26 -3.33
N TYR A 55 3.22 21.30 -4.12
CA TYR A 55 4.44 20.52 -3.86
C TYR A 55 5.06 20.80 -2.50
N LYS A 56 5.08 22.07 -2.07
CA LYS A 56 5.61 22.45 -0.76
C LYS A 56 4.85 21.75 0.38
N ARG A 57 3.52 21.72 0.30
CA ARG A 57 2.69 21.01 1.27
C ARG A 57 2.92 19.51 1.27
N PHE A 58 3.15 18.91 0.08
CA PHE A 58 3.49 17.51 -0.04
C PHE A 58 4.74 17.16 0.77
N PHE A 59 5.84 17.89 0.58
CA PHE A 59 7.10 17.63 1.28
C PHE A 59 7.02 17.93 2.78
N ILE A 60 6.32 18.98 3.19
CA ILE A 60 6.11 19.28 4.61
C ILE A 60 5.31 18.16 5.27
N SER A 61 4.17 17.78 4.69
CA SER A 61 3.33 16.71 5.23
C SER A 61 4.05 15.36 5.27
N PHE A 62 4.86 15.06 4.25
CA PHE A 62 5.71 13.87 4.22
C PHE A 62 6.73 13.88 5.36
N LYS A 63 7.46 14.99 5.53
CA LYS A 63 8.48 15.15 6.57
C LYS A 63 7.88 15.03 7.97
N ASP A 64 6.76 15.73 8.23
CA ASP A 64 6.11 15.77 9.54
C ASP A 64 5.51 14.41 9.93
N ASN A 65 5.13 13.58 8.96
CA ASN A 65 4.55 12.26 9.17
C ASN A 65 5.47 11.11 8.73
N PHE A 66 6.78 11.35 8.58
CA PHE A 66 7.73 10.35 8.10
C PHE A 66 7.65 9.02 8.84
N GLY A 67 7.65 9.04 10.19
CA GLY A 67 7.56 7.85 11.02
C GLY A 67 6.24 7.08 10.83
N LYS A 68 5.12 7.79 10.63
CA LYS A 68 3.82 7.16 10.35
C LYS A 68 3.82 6.48 8.97
N ILE A 69 4.38 7.13 7.95
CA ILE A 69 4.51 6.58 6.60
C ILE A 69 5.41 5.34 6.60
N MET A 70 6.50 5.37 7.35
CA MET A 70 7.37 4.21 7.55
C MET A 70 6.61 3.05 8.23
N SER A 71 5.77 3.32 9.24
CA SER A 71 4.92 2.31 9.86
C SER A 71 3.89 1.73 8.88
N VAL A 72 3.31 2.56 8.00
CA VAL A 72 2.45 2.08 6.90
C VAL A 72 3.22 1.17 5.95
N ASN A 73 4.48 1.50 5.64
CA ASN A 73 5.33 0.65 4.80
C ASN A 73 5.50 -0.76 5.40
N ILE A 74 5.77 -0.83 6.70
CA ILE A 74 5.89 -2.12 7.39
C ILE A 74 4.60 -2.92 7.27
N LEU A 75 3.43 -2.30 7.45
CA LEU A 75 2.13 -2.96 7.27
C LEU A 75 1.91 -3.43 5.83
N MET A 76 2.35 -2.65 4.83
CA MET A 76 2.28 -3.03 3.42
C MET A 76 3.19 -4.22 3.11
N VAL A 77 4.41 -4.23 3.64
CA VAL A 77 5.36 -5.35 3.48
C VAL A 77 4.80 -6.61 4.13
N LEU A 78 4.38 -6.52 5.40
CA LEU A 78 3.84 -7.67 6.13
C LEU A 78 2.57 -8.22 5.48
N GLY A 79 1.67 -7.34 5.02
CA GLY A 79 0.41 -7.76 4.38
C GLY A 79 0.60 -8.38 2.99
N ASN A 80 1.69 -8.04 2.29
CA ASN A 80 2.05 -8.59 0.98
C ASN A 80 3.27 -9.54 1.05
N PHE A 81 3.66 -9.96 2.26
CA PHE A 81 4.80 -10.84 2.48
C PHE A 81 4.81 -12.10 1.58
N PRO A 82 3.65 -12.75 1.30
CA PRO A 82 3.63 -13.91 0.42
C PRO A 82 4.13 -13.66 -1.00
N LEU A 83 4.18 -12.41 -1.49
CA LEU A 83 4.78 -12.08 -2.79
C LEU A 83 6.27 -12.39 -2.87
N ILE A 84 6.99 -12.45 -1.75
CA ILE A 84 8.41 -12.82 -1.72
C ILE A 84 8.59 -14.25 -2.24
N PHE A 85 7.67 -15.15 -1.92
CA PHE A 85 7.70 -16.53 -2.42
C PHE A 85 7.46 -16.59 -3.94
N LEU A 86 6.60 -15.72 -4.49
CA LEU A 86 6.44 -15.59 -5.93
C LEU A 86 7.75 -15.15 -6.60
N ILE A 87 8.38 -14.09 -6.05
CA ILE A 87 9.65 -13.56 -6.57
C ILE A 87 10.73 -14.64 -6.52
N ALA A 88 10.88 -15.37 -5.42
CA ALA A 88 11.84 -16.46 -5.27
C ALA A 88 11.61 -17.58 -6.30
N THR A 89 10.35 -17.91 -6.56
CA THR A 89 9.99 -18.93 -7.56
C THR A 89 10.30 -18.47 -8.99
N LEU A 90 9.95 -17.22 -9.32
CA LEU A 90 10.24 -16.63 -10.63
C LEU A 90 11.74 -16.46 -10.87
N ALA A 91 12.50 -16.15 -9.81
CA ALA A 91 13.97 -16.11 -9.84
C ALA A 91 14.63 -17.49 -10.01
N GLY A 92 13.84 -18.57 -9.98
CA GLY A 92 14.35 -19.92 -10.21
C GLY A 92 14.96 -20.61 -8.99
N ILE A 93 14.93 -19.98 -7.79
CA ILE A 93 15.54 -20.51 -6.54
C ILE A 93 15.03 -21.92 -6.20
N THR A 94 13.78 -22.22 -6.56
CA THR A 94 13.13 -23.50 -6.26
C THR A 94 13.15 -24.50 -7.41
N LYS A 95 13.84 -24.17 -8.50
CA LYS A 95 13.95 -25.04 -9.68
C LYS A 95 15.24 -25.81 -9.64
N VAL A 96 15.24 -27.02 -10.19
CA VAL A 96 16.42 -27.84 -10.38
C VAL A 96 16.75 -27.84 -11.86
N GLU A 97 18.02 -27.70 -12.20
CA GLU A 97 18.49 -27.77 -13.56
C GLU A 97 18.49 -29.25 -14.04
N GLY A 98 17.78 -29.49 -15.11
CA GLY A 98 17.81 -30.74 -15.83
C GLY A 98 18.43 -30.54 -17.21
N THR A 99 19.28 -31.41 -17.64
CA THR A 99 19.82 -31.39 -19.01
C THR A 99 18.94 -32.22 -19.94
N MET A 100 18.57 -31.65 -21.08
CA MET A 100 17.87 -32.36 -22.17
C MET A 100 18.57 -32.09 -23.51
N PRO A 101 18.51 -33.00 -24.46
CA PRO A 101 19.02 -32.74 -25.79
C PRO A 101 18.34 -31.52 -26.42
N ALA A 102 19.11 -30.66 -27.09
CA ALA A 102 18.60 -29.45 -27.70
C ALA A 102 17.67 -29.67 -28.90
N PHE A 103 17.78 -30.82 -29.56
CA PHE A 103 16.97 -31.15 -30.72
C PHE A 103 15.81 -32.08 -30.37
N ASP A 104 14.61 -31.77 -30.88
CA ASP A 104 13.35 -32.49 -30.59
C ASP A 104 13.43 -33.99 -30.87
N VAL A 105 14.18 -34.39 -31.92
CA VAL A 105 14.38 -35.78 -32.27
C VAL A 105 15.08 -36.57 -31.15
N PHE A 106 16.01 -35.92 -30.43
CA PHE A 106 16.74 -36.56 -29.34
C PHE A 106 16.01 -36.45 -27.99
N GLN A 107 15.06 -35.55 -27.83
CA GLN A 107 14.24 -35.48 -26.62
C GLN A 107 13.41 -36.73 -26.38
N ASN A 108 12.86 -37.32 -27.46
CA ASN A 108 12.11 -38.55 -27.37
C ASN A 108 13.01 -39.76 -27.01
N LEU A 109 14.26 -39.75 -27.44
CA LEU A 109 15.25 -40.76 -27.07
C LEU A 109 15.78 -40.57 -25.64
N ALA A 110 15.81 -39.38 -25.10
CA ALA A 110 16.27 -39.11 -23.73
C ALA A 110 15.42 -39.87 -22.68
N GLY A 111 14.11 -39.98 -22.90
CA GLY A 111 13.21 -40.77 -22.06
C GLY A 111 13.51 -42.26 -22.10
N TYR A 112 13.85 -42.78 -23.29
CA TYR A 112 14.28 -44.17 -23.49
C TYR A 112 15.63 -44.44 -22.79
N PHE A 113 16.60 -43.54 -22.93
CA PHE A 113 17.92 -43.71 -22.31
C PHE A 113 17.87 -43.57 -20.79
N ALA A 114 16.93 -42.79 -20.23
CA ALA A 114 16.75 -42.67 -18.78
C ALA A 114 16.21 -43.96 -18.14
N ASN A 115 15.52 -44.80 -18.92
CA ASN A 115 14.89 -46.02 -18.43
C ASN A 115 15.56 -47.32 -18.91
N SER A 116 16.62 -47.23 -19.76
CA SER A 116 17.36 -48.38 -20.28
C SER A 116 18.87 -48.19 -20.04
N THR A 117 19.62 -49.29 -19.97
CA THR A 117 21.08 -49.23 -19.99
C THR A 117 21.57 -48.90 -21.39
N PRO A 118 21.98 -47.66 -21.69
CA PRO A 118 22.39 -47.31 -23.06
C PRO A 118 23.69 -48.02 -23.43
N SER A 119 23.77 -48.46 -24.69
CA SER A 119 25.01 -49.02 -25.24
C SER A 119 26.09 -47.92 -25.33
N ALA A 120 27.38 -48.31 -25.27
CA ALA A 120 28.49 -47.37 -25.41
C ALA A 120 28.41 -46.54 -26.72
N HIS A 121 27.83 -47.11 -27.78
CA HIS A 121 27.61 -46.44 -29.08
C HIS A 121 26.55 -45.32 -28.98
N SER A 122 25.45 -45.58 -28.29
CA SER A 122 24.40 -44.59 -28.12
C SER A 122 24.84 -43.45 -27.14
N MET A 123 25.68 -43.76 -26.16
CA MET A 123 26.30 -42.77 -25.28
C MET A 123 27.28 -41.85 -26.03
N THR A 124 28.08 -42.38 -26.97
CA THR A 124 28.96 -41.58 -27.83
C THR A 124 28.21 -40.70 -28.81
N LEU A 125 27.15 -41.20 -29.42
CA LEU A 125 26.24 -40.39 -30.23
C LEU A 125 25.61 -39.27 -29.43
N PHE A 126 25.15 -39.54 -28.20
CA PHE A 126 24.58 -38.55 -27.28
C PHE A 126 25.61 -37.50 -26.85
N ALA A 127 26.88 -37.87 -26.67
CA ALA A 127 27.97 -36.95 -26.34
C ALA A 127 28.42 -36.14 -27.58
N GLN A 128 28.35 -36.71 -28.80
CA GLN A 128 28.71 -36.05 -30.03
C GLN A 128 27.68 -35.02 -30.52
N GLU A 129 26.41 -35.33 -30.33
CA GLU A 129 25.28 -34.40 -30.58
C GLU A 129 25.04 -33.46 -29.43
N GLY A 130 25.97 -33.42 -28.49
CA GLY A 130 25.98 -32.91 -27.09
C GLY A 130 25.67 -31.44 -26.84
N LEU A 131 24.89 -30.79 -27.70
CA LEU A 131 24.20 -29.54 -27.35
C LEU A 131 23.03 -29.88 -26.44
N GLN A 132 23.34 -29.97 -25.16
CA GLN A 132 22.31 -30.12 -24.14
C GLN A 132 21.76 -28.75 -23.74
N SER A 133 20.45 -28.56 -23.78
CA SER A 133 19.79 -27.41 -23.21
C SER A 133 19.54 -27.66 -21.72
N VAL A 134 19.90 -26.68 -20.91
CA VAL A 134 19.55 -26.67 -19.49
C VAL A 134 18.10 -26.22 -19.35
N ILE A 135 17.25 -27.11 -18.89
CA ILE A 135 15.83 -26.82 -18.68
C ILE A 135 15.57 -26.76 -17.18
N PRO A 136 15.12 -25.61 -16.66
CA PRO A 136 14.74 -25.50 -15.27
C PRO A 136 13.47 -26.32 -15.01
N ARG A 137 13.53 -27.31 -14.12
CA ARG A 137 12.40 -28.16 -13.73
C ARG A 137 11.81 -27.65 -12.40
N ALA A 138 10.48 -27.55 -12.35
CA ALA A 138 9.76 -27.24 -11.12
C ALA A 138 9.87 -28.41 -10.12
N THR A 139 10.17 -28.09 -8.88
CA THR A 139 10.16 -29.05 -7.75
C THR A 139 8.86 -28.95 -6.97
N THR A 140 8.63 -29.86 -6.00
CA THR A 140 7.52 -29.75 -5.05
C THR A 140 7.54 -28.42 -4.30
N MET A 141 8.74 -27.90 -3.95
CA MET A 141 8.89 -26.58 -3.32
C MET A 141 8.39 -25.45 -4.22
N THR A 142 8.58 -25.56 -5.54
CA THR A 142 8.03 -24.58 -6.50
C THR A 142 6.51 -24.44 -6.35
N TYR A 143 5.80 -25.57 -6.29
CA TYR A 143 4.33 -25.57 -6.14
C TYR A 143 3.88 -25.07 -4.76
N ILE A 144 4.61 -25.43 -3.70
CA ILE A 144 4.34 -24.92 -2.35
C ILE A 144 4.48 -23.39 -2.32
N PHE A 145 5.55 -22.85 -2.92
CA PHE A 145 5.78 -21.41 -2.97
C PHE A 145 4.70 -20.69 -3.80
N TYR A 146 4.25 -21.26 -4.90
CA TYR A 146 3.10 -20.72 -5.63
C TYR A 146 1.81 -20.72 -4.80
N ALA A 147 1.56 -21.79 -4.06
CA ALA A 147 0.38 -21.86 -3.17
C ALA A 147 0.43 -20.80 -2.06
N ILE A 148 1.60 -20.57 -1.44
CA ILE A 148 1.79 -19.50 -0.46
C ILE A 148 1.61 -18.13 -1.15
N ALA A 149 2.22 -17.90 -2.29
CA ALA A 149 2.09 -16.66 -3.04
C ALA A 149 0.63 -16.35 -3.43
N ALA A 150 -0.17 -17.36 -3.75
CA ALA A 150 -1.59 -17.20 -4.07
C ALA A 150 -2.40 -16.58 -2.92
N THR A 151 -1.96 -16.73 -1.66
CA THR A 151 -2.62 -16.09 -0.51
C THR A 151 -2.60 -14.56 -0.61
N THR A 152 -1.66 -13.97 -1.36
CA THR A 152 -1.62 -12.52 -1.63
C THR A 152 -2.89 -12.03 -2.30
N LEU A 153 -3.58 -12.85 -3.09
CA LEU A 153 -4.85 -12.47 -3.72
C LEU A 153 -5.88 -12.00 -2.69
N PHE A 154 -5.89 -12.59 -1.49
CA PHE A 154 -6.79 -12.23 -0.41
C PHE A 154 -6.32 -10.99 0.38
N THR A 155 -5.02 -10.80 0.53
CA THR A 155 -4.48 -9.70 1.33
C THR A 155 -4.32 -8.42 0.53
N PHE A 156 -4.07 -8.50 -0.77
CA PHE A 156 -3.71 -7.38 -1.63
C PHE A 156 -4.70 -6.21 -1.58
N GLY A 157 -6.00 -6.49 -1.74
CA GLY A 157 -7.04 -5.47 -1.68
C GLY A 157 -7.17 -4.84 -0.29
N CYS A 158 -7.11 -5.67 0.76
CA CYS A 158 -7.19 -5.23 2.15
C CYS A 158 -6.03 -4.29 2.52
N VAL A 159 -4.81 -4.66 2.14
CA VAL A 159 -3.60 -3.86 2.40
C VAL A 159 -3.67 -2.52 1.68
N ASN A 160 -4.11 -2.51 0.41
CA ASN A 160 -4.26 -1.27 -0.36
C ASN A 160 -5.33 -0.35 0.24
N VAL A 161 -6.46 -0.89 0.72
CA VAL A 161 -7.50 -0.11 1.39
C VAL A 161 -7.01 0.45 2.72
N GLY A 162 -6.38 -0.36 3.56
CA GLY A 162 -5.83 0.08 4.85
C GLY A 162 -4.79 1.19 4.69
N SER A 163 -3.84 1.01 3.77
CA SER A 163 -2.80 2.00 3.49
C SER A 163 -3.38 3.28 2.85
N ALA A 164 -4.32 3.16 1.91
CA ALA A 164 -4.95 4.32 1.26
C ALA A 164 -5.70 5.19 2.27
N TYR A 165 -6.41 4.60 3.24
CA TYR A 165 -7.11 5.33 4.29
C TYR A 165 -6.15 6.18 5.13
N ILE A 166 -5.07 5.57 5.64
CA ILE A 166 -4.08 6.25 6.46
C ILE A 166 -3.37 7.36 5.67
N LEU A 167 -2.90 7.06 4.47
CA LEU A 167 -2.17 8.00 3.64
C LEU A 167 -3.07 9.17 3.18
N ARG A 168 -4.38 8.92 2.95
CA ARG A 168 -5.38 9.97 2.71
C ARG A 168 -5.51 10.91 3.90
N ASN A 169 -5.62 10.36 5.12
CA ASN A 169 -5.75 11.16 6.33
C ASN A 169 -4.48 11.98 6.60
N ILE A 170 -3.29 11.43 6.34
CA ILE A 170 -2.03 12.18 6.37
C ILE A 170 -2.04 13.33 5.35
N ALA A 171 -2.47 13.08 4.10
CA ALA A 171 -2.55 14.11 3.07
C ALA A 171 -3.57 15.21 3.41
N LYS A 172 -4.67 14.85 4.07
CA LYS A 172 -5.71 15.78 4.56
C LYS A 172 -5.19 16.63 5.72
N GLY A 173 -4.26 16.08 6.54
CA GLY A 173 -3.74 16.70 7.77
C GLY A 173 -4.50 16.28 9.02
N ASP A 174 -5.26 15.21 8.96
CA ASP A 174 -5.98 14.64 10.09
C ASP A 174 -5.05 13.87 11.04
N PRO A 175 -5.38 13.76 12.33
CA PRO A 175 -4.66 12.88 13.25
C PRO A 175 -4.80 11.42 12.81
N VAL A 176 -3.71 10.64 12.89
CA VAL A 176 -3.65 9.26 12.42
C VAL A 176 -3.07 8.35 13.49
N PHE A 177 -3.78 7.25 13.75
CA PHE A 177 -3.35 6.12 14.58
C PHE A 177 -3.12 4.89 13.69
N VAL A 178 -1.89 4.74 13.18
CA VAL A 178 -1.57 3.83 12.05
C VAL A 178 -2.17 2.43 12.20
N TRP A 179 -1.97 1.78 13.35
CA TRP A 179 -2.46 0.41 13.58
C TRP A 179 -3.99 0.33 13.65
N SER A 180 -4.60 1.19 14.45
CA SER A 180 -6.05 1.22 14.64
C SER A 180 -6.79 1.55 13.35
N ASP A 181 -6.34 2.60 12.67
CA ASP A 181 -6.95 3.10 11.44
C ASP A 181 -6.81 2.11 10.28
N PHE A 182 -5.67 1.39 10.23
CA PHE A 182 -5.45 0.34 9.23
C PHE A 182 -6.51 -0.76 9.32
N TRP A 183 -6.68 -1.30 10.52
CA TRP A 183 -7.65 -2.37 10.74
C TRP A 183 -9.10 -1.89 10.64
N TYR A 184 -9.37 -0.66 11.08
CA TYR A 184 -10.67 -0.02 10.90
C TYR A 184 -11.06 0.06 9.42
N ALA A 185 -10.18 0.59 8.59
CA ALA A 185 -10.42 0.72 7.15
C ALA A 185 -10.65 -0.64 6.46
N ILE A 186 -9.86 -1.66 6.81
CA ILE A 186 -10.04 -3.02 6.28
C ILE A 186 -11.41 -3.59 6.70
N LYS A 187 -11.74 -3.53 7.98
CA LYS A 187 -13.02 -4.07 8.50
C LYS A 187 -14.23 -3.41 7.84
N ARG A 188 -14.17 -2.09 7.69
CA ARG A 188 -15.24 -1.29 7.08
C ARG A 188 -15.45 -1.64 5.61
N ASN A 189 -14.36 -1.78 4.86
CA ASN A 189 -14.42 -1.93 3.40
C ASN A 189 -14.22 -3.38 2.90
N ARG A 190 -14.14 -4.39 3.79
CA ARG A 190 -13.78 -5.78 3.42
C ARG A 190 -14.64 -6.39 2.32
N LYS A 191 -15.95 -6.06 2.31
CA LYS A 191 -16.89 -6.60 1.32
C LYS A 191 -16.59 -6.14 -0.11
N GLN A 192 -15.96 -4.99 -0.29
CA GLN A 192 -15.53 -4.45 -1.57
C GLN A 192 -14.04 -4.68 -1.82
N ALA A 193 -13.21 -4.53 -0.78
CA ALA A 193 -11.75 -4.65 -0.86
C ALA A 193 -11.28 -6.05 -1.26
N LEU A 194 -11.91 -7.11 -0.74
CA LEU A 194 -11.55 -8.49 -1.04
C LEU A 194 -11.80 -8.85 -2.52
N PRO A 195 -13.03 -8.81 -3.04
CA PRO A 195 -13.29 -9.21 -4.42
C PRO A 195 -12.60 -8.29 -5.42
N PHE A 196 -12.59 -6.98 -5.14
CA PHE A 196 -11.89 -6.04 -6.01
C PHE A 196 -10.38 -6.24 -5.97
N GLY A 197 -9.80 -6.51 -4.80
CA GLY A 197 -8.37 -6.76 -4.65
C GLY A 197 -7.90 -7.98 -5.43
N MET A 198 -8.69 -9.05 -5.46
CA MET A 198 -8.42 -10.24 -6.28
C MET A 198 -8.44 -9.91 -7.77
N LEU A 199 -9.46 -9.14 -8.20
CA LEU A 199 -9.57 -8.67 -9.59
C LEU A 199 -8.37 -7.76 -9.95
N ASP A 200 -8.01 -6.80 -9.09
CA ASP A 200 -6.89 -5.88 -9.28
C ASP A 200 -5.55 -6.61 -9.38
N ALA A 201 -5.30 -7.57 -8.50
CA ALA A 201 -4.10 -8.41 -8.55
C ALA A 201 -4.04 -9.23 -9.86
N GLY A 202 -5.18 -9.81 -10.27
CA GLY A 202 -5.29 -10.56 -11.52
C GLY A 202 -5.05 -9.69 -12.76
N ILE A 203 -5.66 -8.51 -12.85
CA ILE A 203 -5.45 -7.57 -13.96
C ILE A 203 -3.98 -7.14 -14.04
N ASN A 204 -3.36 -6.78 -12.90
CA ASN A 204 -1.94 -6.40 -12.89
C ASN A 204 -1.04 -7.55 -13.33
N ALA A 205 -1.28 -8.76 -12.80
CA ALA A 205 -0.51 -9.95 -13.18
C ALA A 205 -0.63 -10.24 -14.70
N LEU A 206 -1.83 -10.15 -15.25
CA LEU A 206 -2.09 -10.36 -16.67
C LEU A 206 -1.41 -9.31 -17.56
N LEU A 207 -1.51 -8.03 -17.20
CA LEU A 207 -0.88 -6.95 -17.95
C LEU A 207 0.65 -7.07 -17.93
N ILE A 208 1.23 -7.36 -16.77
CA ILE A 208 2.67 -7.56 -16.61
C ILE A 208 3.13 -8.80 -17.38
N TRP A 209 2.42 -9.92 -17.27
CA TRP A 209 2.70 -11.14 -18.02
C TRP A 209 2.70 -10.91 -19.52
N ASN A 210 1.70 -10.18 -20.04
CA ASN A 210 1.62 -9.86 -21.47
C ASN A 210 2.81 -8.98 -21.92
N ILE A 211 3.23 -8.01 -21.11
CA ILE A 211 4.40 -7.17 -21.44
C ILE A 211 5.64 -8.05 -21.60
N PHE A 212 5.92 -8.96 -20.67
CA PHE A 212 7.08 -9.83 -20.74
C PHE A 212 7.04 -10.81 -21.93
N ASN A 213 5.89 -11.44 -22.17
CA ASN A 213 5.75 -12.37 -23.30
C ASN A 213 5.89 -11.68 -24.65
N MET A 214 5.27 -10.51 -24.81
CA MET A 214 5.32 -9.78 -26.07
C MET A 214 6.70 -9.18 -26.31
N PHE A 215 7.42 -8.76 -25.26
CA PHE A 215 8.79 -8.27 -25.37
C PHE A 215 9.73 -9.32 -25.95
N GLY A 216 9.63 -10.57 -25.49
CA GLY A 216 10.44 -11.69 -26.02
C GLY A 216 10.10 -12.11 -27.46
N SER A 217 8.92 -11.71 -27.96
CA SER A 217 8.41 -12.10 -29.29
C SER A 217 8.39 -10.93 -30.28
N MET A 218 9.13 -9.85 -30.00
CA MET A 218 9.22 -8.71 -30.90
C MET A 218 9.90 -9.08 -32.22
N GLY A 219 9.25 -8.79 -33.34
CA GLY A 219 9.75 -9.08 -34.67
C GLY A 219 8.65 -8.99 -35.74
N ALA A 220 7.43 -9.43 -35.40
CA ALA A 220 6.28 -9.26 -36.26
C ALA A 220 5.57 -7.93 -35.95
N TYR A 221 5.08 -7.24 -36.98
CA TYR A 221 4.38 -5.95 -36.84
C TYR A 221 3.20 -6.03 -35.86
N PHE A 222 2.41 -7.11 -35.95
CA PHE A 222 1.26 -7.34 -35.06
C PHE A 222 1.66 -7.42 -33.58
N THR A 223 2.69 -8.23 -33.25
CA THR A 223 3.17 -8.41 -31.87
C THR A 223 3.71 -7.10 -31.28
N ASN A 224 4.44 -6.33 -32.11
CA ASN A 224 4.94 -5.03 -31.70
C ASN A 224 3.81 -4.05 -31.40
N THR A 225 2.78 -3.99 -32.25
CA THR A 225 1.60 -3.14 -32.01
C THR A 225 0.87 -3.53 -30.72
N MET A 226 0.66 -4.84 -30.50
CA MET A 226 0.02 -5.34 -29.28
C MET A 226 0.83 -5.04 -28.03
N PHE A 227 2.15 -5.11 -28.11
CA PHE A 227 3.04 -4.70 -27.01
C PHE A 227 2.82 -3.26 -26.58
N TRP A 228 2.84 -2.30 -27.54
CA TRP A 228 2.62 -0.90 -27.21
C TRP A 228 1.19 -0.60 -26.71
N CYS A 229 0.18 -1.27 -27.27
CA CYS A 229 -1.18 -1.18 -26.76
C CYS A 229 -1.26 -1.66 -25.30
N ASN A 230 -0.59 -2.75 -24.97
CA ASN A 230 -0.57 -3.29 -23.61
C ASN A 230 0.17 -2.35 -22.62
N ILE A 231 1.25 -1.69 -23.06
CA ILE A 231 1.95 -0.65 -22.28
C ILE A 231 0.99 0.52 -21.96
N VAL A 232 0.27 1.01 -22.97
CA VAL A 232 -0.71 2.10 -22.78
C VAL A 232 -1.82 1.68 -21.80
N LEU A 233 -2.35 0.47 -21.94
CA LEU A 233 -3.36 -0.05 -21.01
C LEU A 233 -2.82 -0.20 -19.59
N PHE A 234 -1.57 -0.65 -19.43
CA PHE A 234 -0.92 -0.77 -18.12
C PHE A 234 -0.75 0.61 -17.45
N ILE A 235 -0.33 1.62 -18.19
CA ILE A 235 -0.20 3.00 -17.69
C ILE A 235 -1.57 3.55 -17.29
N LEU A 236 -2.57 3.42 -18.17
CA LEU A 236 -3.93 3.89 -17.91
C LEU A 236 -4.52 3.23 -16.65
N TYR A 237 -4.43 1.90 -16.55
CA TYR A 237 -4.90 1.16 -15.39
C TYR A 237 -4.15 1.54 -14.11
N SER A 238 -2.84 1.72 -14.19
CA SER A 238 -2.01 2.18 -13.07
C SER A 238 -2.46 3.54 -12.55
N VAL A 239 -2.81 4.49 -13.45
CA VAL A 239 -3.35 5.80 -13.07
C VAL A 239 -4.75 5.67 -12.48
N MET A 240 -5.62 4.82 -13.04
CA MET A 240 -6.93 4.54 -12.45
C MET A 240 -6.81 4.05 -11.00
N ARG A 241 -5.84 3.20 -10.70
CA ARG A 241 -5.57 2.69 -9.35
C ARG A 241 -5.24 3.79 -8.34
N PHE A 242 -4.73 4.97 -8.75
CA PHE A 242 -4.53 6.10 -7.83
C PHE A 242 -5.85 6.52 -7.17
N TYR A 243 -6.94 6.43 -7.92
CA TYR A 243 -8.27 6.89 -7.52
C TYR A 243 -9.13 5.79 -6.89
N ILE A 244 -9.00 4.54 -7.33
CA ILE A 244 -9.89 3.45 -6.94
C ILE A 244 -9.92 3.26 -5.42
N TYR A 245 -8.76 3.02 -4.81
CA TYR A 245 -8.69 2.74 -3.37
C TYR A 245 -9.04 3.96 -2.51
N ILE A 246 -8.74 5.17 -2.99
CA ILE A 246 -9.12 6.41 -2.28
C ILE A 246 -10.63 6.60 -2.33
N GLN A 247 -11.26 6.39 -3.47
CA GLN A 247 -12.73 6.48 -3.59
C GLN A 247 -13.40 5.42 -2.72
N MET A 248 -12.87 4.20 -2.67
CA MET A 248 -13.40 3.11 -1.84
C MET A 248 -13.37 3.44 -0.35
N VAL A 249 -12.35 4.15 0.13
CA VAL A 249 -12.24 4.53 1.56
C VAL A 249 -12.89 5.87 1.89
N THR A 250 -13.25 6.67 0.88
CA THR A 250 -13.81 8.02 1.07
C THR A 250 -15.32 8.04 0.87
N PHE A 251 -15.83 7.23 -0.07
CA PHE A 251 -17.23 7.25 -0.49
C PHE A 251 -17.85 5.86 -0.37
N GLU A 252 -19.15 5.81 -0.16
CA GLU A 252 -19.93 4.57 -0.20
C GLU A 252 -20.52 4.38 -1.60
N LEU A 253 -19.67 3.97 -2.55
CA LEU A 253 -20.02 3.75 -3.95
C LEU A 253 -19.91 2.27 -4.31
N LYS A 254 -20.75 1.81 -5.25
CA LYS A 254 -20.61 0.46 -5.82
C LYS A 254 -19.32 0.37 -6.65
N VAL A 255 -18.66 -0.79 -6.64
CA VAL A 255 -17.35 -1.01 -7.30
C VAL A 255 -17.35 -0.56 -8.76
N PHE A 256 -18.44 -0.83 -9.51
CA PHE A 256 -18.53 -0.44 -10.91
C PHE A 256 -18.54 1.10 -11.10
N LYS A 257 -19.16 1.84 -10.17
CA LYS A 257 -19.15 3.30 -10.19
C LYS A 257 -17.77 3.86 -9.82
N ILE A 258 -17.08 3.21 -8.87
CA ILE A 258 -15.69 3.55 -8.53
C ILE A 258 -14.79 3.39 -9.76
N LEU A 259 -14.91 2.29 -10.51
CA LEU A 259 -14.13 2.06 -11.73
C LEU A 259 -14.41 3.12 -12.80
N LYS A 260 -15.71 3.41 -13.06
CA LYS A 260 -16.11 4.45 -14.01
C LYS A 260 -15.56 5.82 -13.62
N ASN A 261 -15.72 6.21 -12.35
CA ASN A 261 -15.24 7.48 -11.85
C ASN A 261 -13.71 7.55 -11.91
N SER A 262 -13.01 6.46 -11.58
CA SER A 262 -11.54 6.40 -11.63
C SER A 262 -11.00 6.57 -13.05
N LEU A 263 -11.70 6.04 -14.07
CA LEU A 263 -11.35 6.27 -15.47
C LEU A 263 -11.53 7.76 -15.84
N ILE A 264 -12.63 8.38 -15.42
CA ILE A 264 -12.88 9.81 -15.65
C ILE A 264 -11.78 10.64 -14.97
N PHE A 265 -11.43 10.34 -13.72
CA PHE A 265 -10.37 11.04 -13.01
C PHE A 265 -8.97 10.80 -13.58
N ALA A 266 -8.72 9.63 -14.17
CA ALA A 266 -7.45 9.36 -14.87
C ALA A 266 -7.22 10.38 -16.01
N VAL A 267 -8.28 10.72 -16.74
CA VAL A 267 -8.23 11.71 -17.83
C VAL A 267 -8.30 13.14 -17.28
N LEU A 268 -9.29 13.43 -16.40
CA LEU A 268 -9.52 14.78 -15.87
C LEU A 268 -8.34 15.28 -15.01
N GLY A 269 -7.64 14.37 -14.34
CA GLY A 269 -6.49 14.65 -13.51
C GLY A 269 -5.14 14.62 -14.23
N PHE A 270 -5.11 14.58 -15.57
CA PHE A 270 -3.91 14.29 -16.37
C PHE A 270 -2.65 15.01 -15.90
N LYS A 271 -2.69 16.32 -15.70
CA LYS A 271 -1.51 17.09 -15.25
C LYS A 271 -0.97 16.60 -13.91
N ARG A 272 -1.84 16.39 -12.92
CA ARG A 272 -1.42 15.88 -11.58
C ARG A 272 -0.95 14.43 -11.66
N ASN A 273 -1.64 13.63 -12.46
CA ASN A 273 -1.30 12.21 -12.64
C ASN A 273 0.06 12.07 -13.32
N ALA A 274 0.35 12.89 -14.35
CA ALA A 274 1.64 12.90 -15.03
C ALA A 274 2.79 13.26 -14.07
N VAL A 275 2.59 14.29 -13.24
CA VAL A 275 3.60 14.68 -12.23
C VAL A 275 3.77 13.57 -11.17
N ALA A 276 2.70 12.93 -10.72
CA ALA A 276 2.79 11.80 -9.79
C ALA A 276 3.52 10.61 -10.42
N LEU A 277 3.24 10.28 -11.68
CA LEU A 277 3.97 9.26 -12.42
C LEU A 277 5.46 9.58 -12.55
N LEU A 278 5.81 10.82 -12.90
CA LEU A 278 7.21 11.24 -12.95
C LEU A 278 7.90 11.13 -11.58
N GLY A 279 7.21 11.49 -10.50
CA GLY A 279 7.71 11.30 -9.13
C GLY A 279 7.94 9.82 -8.77
N ILE A 280 7.03 8.93 -9.19
CA ILE A 280 7.15 7.49 -9.01
C ILE A 280 8.33 6.95 -9.83
N ILE A 281 8.44 7.31 -11.10
CA ILE A 281 9.55 6.90 -11.98
C ILE A 281 10.88 7.37 -11.39
N PHE A 282 10.96 8.61 -10.92
CA PHE A 282 12.17 9.15 -10.31
C PHE A 282 12.57 8.36 -9.03
N ALA A 283 11.61 8.03 -8.17
CA ALA A 283 11.88 7.23 -6.97
C ALA A 283 12.36 5.81 -7.34
N LEU A 284 11.76 5.19 -8.36
CA LEU A 284 12.18 3.88 -8.85
C LEU A 284 13.55 3.91 -9.53
N LEU A 285 13.90 5.00 -10.23
CA LEU A 285 15.24 5.20 -10.79
C LEU A 285 16.30 5.30 -9.69
N ILE A 286 16.02 6.02 -8.61
CA ILE A 286 16.91 6.05 -7.44
C ILE A 286 17.11 4.63 -6.89
N GLU A 287 16.04 3.87 -6.76
CA GLU A 287 16.09 2.48 -6.31
C GLU A 287 16.97 1.61 -7.22
N LEU A 288 16.77 1.70 -8.54
CA LEU A 288 17.60 0.98 -9.52
C LEU A 288 19.07 1.38 -9.44
N ILE A 289 19.36 2.67 -9.24
CA ILE A 289 20.75 3.15 -9.06
C ILE A 289 21.34 2.57 -7.77
N CYS A 290 20.56 2.47 -6.68
CA CYS A 290 21.03 1.86 -5.44
C CYS A 290 21.31 0.36 -5.60
N ILE A 291 20.52 -0.37 -6.39
CA ILE A 291 20.70 -1.82 -6.58
C ILE A 291 21.85 -2.12 -7.57
N PHE A 292 21.87 -1.45 -8.71
CA PHE A 292 22.73 -1.79 -9.84
C PHE A 292 23.87 -0.80 -10.08
N GLY A 293 23.84 0.38 -9.44
CA GLY A 293 24.82 1.44 -9.64
C GLY A 293 26.03 1.32 -8.71
N VAL A 294 27.03 2.12 -9.00
CA VAL A 294 28.21 2.40 -8.13
C VAL A 294 28.92 1.13 -7.60
N GLY A 295 29.05 0.11 -8.46
CA GLY A 295 29.81 -1.10 -8.11
C GLY A 295 29.30 -1.86 -6.88
N GLY A 296 28.01 -1.75 -6.54
CA GLY A 296 27.37 -2.45 -5.44
C GLY A 296 27.53 -1.81 -4.06
N ILE A 297 28.22 -0.67 -3.91
CA ILE A 297 28.39 0.02 -2.62
C ILE A 297 27.02 0.44 -2.02
N LEU A 298 26.07 0.82 -2.86
CA LEU A 298 24.72 1.23 -2.45
C LEU A 298 23.72 0.08 -2.32
N LEU A 299 24.12 -1.16 -2.65
CA LEU A 299 23.24 -2.34 -2.62
C LEU A 299 22.53 -2.56 -1.27
N PRO A 300 23.18 -2.40 -0.11
CA PRO A 300 22.47 -2.54 1.17
C PRO A 300 21.33 -1.54 1.34
N PHE A 301 21.49 -0.31 0.83
CA PHE A 301 20.43 0.70 0.85
C PHE A 301 19.31 0.34 -0.11
N GLY A 302 19.62 -0.09 -1.35
CA GLY A 302 18.65 -0.56 -2.32
C GLY A 302 17.84 -1.75 -1.81
N ILE A 303 18.43 -2.68 -1.08
CA ILE A 303 17.68 -3.78 -0.45
C ILE A 303 16.82 -3.25 0.71
N ALA A 304 17.31 -2.31 1.50
CA ALA A 304 16.61 -1.81 2.68
C ALA A 304 15.43 -0.88 2.36
N LEU A 305 15.53 -0.04 1.33
CA LEU A 305 14.52 0.98 0.99
C LEU A 305 13.10 0.43 0.80
N PRO A 306 12.86 -0.67 0.04
CA PRO A 306 11.53 -1.26 -0.10
C PRO A 306 10.92 -1.68 1.23
N PHE A 307 11.73 -2.22 2.14
CA PHE A 307 11.27 -2.66 3.45
C PHE A 307 11.03 -1.50 4.42
N MET A 308 11.78 -0.40 4.29
CA MET A 308 11.69 0.74 5.21
C MET A 308 10.61 1.75 4.80
N ILE A 309 10.56 2.19 3.54
CA ILE A 309 9.74 3.35 3.18
C ILE A 309 9.22 3.37 1.73
N LEU A 310 9.89 2.71 0.80
CA LEU A 310 9.65 2.92 -0.64
C LEU A 310 8.19 2.66 -1.04
N LEU A 311 7.59 1.53 -0.63
CA LEU A 311 6.22 1.16 -1.02
C LEU A 311 5.20 2.18 -0.52
N ALA A 312 5.33 2.63 0.73
CA ALA A 312 4.45 3.64 1.29
C ALA A 312 4.69 5.02 0.69
N PHE A 313 5.93 5.38 0.35
CA PHE A 313 6.24 6.62 -0.34
C PHE A 313 5.63 6.67 -1.73
N LEU A 314 5.77 5.61 -2.54
CA LEU A 314 5.13 5.50 -3.85
C LEU A 314 3.60 5.58 -3.73
N SER A 315 3.04 4.94 -2.71
CA SER A 315 1.60 5.00 -2.43
C SER A 315 1.17 6.38 -1.97
N TYR A 316 1.98 7.09 -1.18
CA TYR A 316 1.71 8.45 -0.73
C TYR A 316 1.67 9.44 -1.89
N ILE A 317 2.59 9.34 -2.86
CA ILE A 317 2.57 10.16 -4.08
C ILE A 317 1.23 9.99 -4.82
N LYS A 318 0.78 8.75 -5.03
CA LYS A 318 -0.49 8.42 -5.70
C LYS A 318 -1.68 9.00 -4.94
N VAL A 319 -1.74 8.73 -3.64
CA VAL A 319 -2.83 9.14 -2.76
C VAL A 319 -2.92 10.66 -2.67
N TYR A 320 -1.78 11.35 -2.53
CA TYR A 320 -1.74 12.81 -2.48
C TYR A 320 -2.28 13.44 -3.76
N ALA A 321 -1.80 12.97 -4.92
CA ALA A 321 -2.26 13.48 -6.21
C ALA A 321 -3.77 13.27 -6.42
N ALA A 322 -4.25 12.06 -6.15
CA ALA A 322 -5.65 11.67 -6.36
C ALA A 322 -6.60 12.33 -5.36
N TYR A 323 -6.24 12.40 -4.07
CA TYR A 323 -7.09 13.00 -3.05
C TYR A 323 -7.41 14.47 -3.35
N PHE A 324 -6.42 15.28 -3.66
CA PHE A 324 -6.64 16.69 -3.96
C PHE A 324 -7.40 16.91 -5.27
N LYS A 325 -7.32 15.97 -6.23
CA LYS A 325 -8.18 16.05 -7.43
C LYS A 325 -9.61 15.65 -7.14
N ILE A 326 -9.84 14.62 -6.35
CA ILE A 326 -11.17 14.23 -5.88
C ILE A 326 -11.79 15.36 -5.04
N LYS A 327 -11.00 15.96 -4.15
CA LYS A 327 -11.44 17.08 -3.33
C LYS A 327 -11.93 18.24 -4.17
N GLU A 328 -11.13 18.67 -5.15
CA GLU A 328 -11.45 19.77 -6.07
C GLU A 328 -12.73 19.54 -6.88
N VAL A 329 -12.96 18.30 -7.34
CA VAL A 329 -14.03 18.00 -8.31
C VAL A 329 -15.30 17.47 -7.67
N MET A 330 -15.20 16.74 -6.55
CA MET A 330 -16.35 16.09 -5.91
C MET A 330 -16.64 16.65 -4.52
N ILE A 331 -15.63 16.79 -3.66
CA ILE A 331 -15.87 17.10 -2.24
C ILE A 331 -16.21 18.60 -2.07
N ASP A 332 -15.37 19.49 -2.60
CA ASP A 332 -15.58 20.93 -2.43
C ASP A 332 -16.88 21.44 -3.07
N PRO A 333 -17.26 21.04 -4.32
CA PRO A 333 -18.56 21.40 -4.88
C PRO A 333 -19.74 20.85 -4.08
N TYR A 334 -19.64 19.58 -3.65
CA TYR A 334 -20.70 18.97 -2.84
C TYR A 334 -20.93 19.71 -1.52
N LEU A 335 -19.85 20.08 -0.82
CA LEU A 335 -19.93 20.83 0.44
C LEU A 335 -20.39 22.29 0.23
N ALA A 336 -20.18 22.88 -0.95
CA ALA A 336 -20.70 24.18 -1.29
C ALA A 336 -22.25 24.13 -1.43
N ASP A 337 -22.77 23.05 -2.02
CA ASP A 337 -24.21 22.84 -2.17
C ASP A 337 -24.90 22.35 -0.87
N HIS A 338 -24.12 21.71 0.05
CA HIS A 338 -24.63 21.12 1.30
C HIS A 338 -23.75 21.54 2.48
N PRO A 339 -23.76 22.83 2.87
CA PRO A 339 -22.89 23.34 3.93
C PRO A 339 -23.19 22.74 5.31
N GLU A 340 -24.39 22.23 5.54
CA GLU A 340 -24.82 21.54 6.76
C GLU A 340 -24.12 20.18 6.96
N GLU A 341 -23.63 19.56 5.89
CA GLU A 341 -22.90 18.27 5.93
C GLU A 341 -21.39 18.48 6.09
N ALA A 342 -20.90 19.71 6.18
CA ALA A 342 -19.49 19.98 6.42
C ALA A 342 -19.05 19.35 7.76
N PRO A 343 -17.90 18.63 7.77
CA PRO A 343 -17.43 17.98 8.97
C PRO A 343 -17.10 19.02 10.05
N LYS A 344 -17.73 18.88 11.23
CA LYS A 344 -17.52 19.76 12.38
C LYS A 344 -16.36 19.30 13.25
N SER A 345 -16.01 18.00 13.18
CA SER A 345 -14.93 17.35 13.93
C SER A 345 -14.08 16.49 13.00
N TYR A 346 -12.88 16.10 13.45
CA TYR A 346 -12.00 15.17 12.73
C TYR A 346 -12.61 13.78 12.57
N ASP A 347 -13.49 13.37 13.49
CA ASP A 347 -14.17 12.07 13.44
C ASP A 347 -15.38 12.05 12.50
N ASP A 348 -15.78 13.23 12.00
CA ASP A 348 -16.89 13.35 11.06
C ASP A 348 -16.41 13.06 9.64
N GLU A 349 -16.74 11.90 9.12
CA GLU A 349 -16.50 11.57 7.71
C GLU A 349 -17.67 12.08 6.84
N ILE A 350 -17.32 12.61 5.67
CA ILE A 350 -18.31 13.00 4.66
C ILE A 350 -18.85 11.71 4.04
N ILE A 351 -20.16 11.45 4.26
CA ILE A 351 -20.82 10.28 3.68
C ILE A 351 -21.49 10.73 2.38
N MET A 352 -20.83 10.42 1.26
CA MET A 352 -21.40 10.62 -0.08
C MET A 352 -21.80 9.25 -0.63
N SER A 353 -23.11 8.97 -0.67
CA SER A 353 -23.68 7.77 -1.27
C SER A 353 -24.48 8.12 -2.51
N ASP A 354 -24.49 7.22 -3.48
CA ASP A 354 -25.25 7.35 -4.72
C ASP A 354 -26.74 7.01 -4.56
N ASP A 355 -27.06 6.24 -3.52
CA ASP A 355 -28.43 5.79 -3.26
C ASP A 355 -29.06 6.74 -2.24
N VAL A 356 -30.14 7.40 -2.65
CA VAL A 356 -30.87 8.35 -1.78
C VAL A 356 -31.35 7.66 -0.51
N THR A 357 -31.86 6.44 -0.64
CA THR A 357 -32.37 5.63 0.49
C THR A 357 -31.25 5.24 1.46
N GLU A 358 -30.09 4.84 0.91
CA GLU A 358 -28.91 4.47 1.70
C GLU A 358 -28.31 5.72 2.37
N ARG A 359 -28.32 6.86 1.69
CA ARG A 359 -27.91 8.16 2.23
C ARG A 359 -28.77 8.59 3.42
N GLU A 360 -30.10 8.47 3.32
CA GLU A 360 -31.03 8.76 4.41
C GLU A 360 -30.79 7.83 5.60
N ARG A 361 -30.64 6.52 5.35
CA ARG A 361 -30.32 5.53 6.38
C ARG A 361 -29.01 5.84 7.10
N LEU A 362 -27.99 6.26 6.39
CA LEU A 362 -26.69 6.64 6.96
C LEU A 362 -26.80 7.93 7.80
N LYS A 363 -27.61 8.91 7.35
CA LYS A 363 -27.94 10.12 8.12
C LYS A 363 -28.64 9.76 9.44
N GLU A 364 -29.59 8.83 9.41
CA GLU A 364 -30.28 8.34 10.62
C GLU A 364 -29.33 7.64 11.60
N ILE A 365 -28.44 6.78 11.08
CA ILE A 365 -27.43 6.08 11.91
C ILE A 365 -26.50 7.12 12.55
N LYS A 366 -26.02 8.12 11.81
CA LYS A 366 -25.17 9.19 12.31
C LYS A 366 -25.88 10.00 13.37
N LYS A 367 -27.15 10.37 13.16
CA LYS A 367 -27.98 11.08 14.13
C LYS A 367 -28.18 10.28 15.43
N ARG A 368 -28.38 8.97 15.31
CA ARG A 368 -28.53 8.07 16.47
C ARG A 368 -27.24 7.93 17.28
N ASN A 369 -26.09 7.90 16.62
CA ASN A 369 -24.78 7.81 17.29
C ASN A 369 -24.36 9.14 17.94
N SER A 370 -24.82 10.29 17.43
CA SER A 370 -24.54 11.60 17.99
C SER A 370 -25.41 11.93 19.24
N MET A 371 -26.46 11.13 19.48
CA MET A 371 -27.33 11.24 20.66
C MET A 371 -26.92 10.30 21.81
N ARG A 372 -25.92 9.46 21.61
CA ARG A 372 -25.29 8.60 22.63
C ARG A 372 -23.96 9.20 23.08
#